data_9a424ec702f7d706c101b7839dce8458
#
_entry.id   9a424ec702f7d706c101b7839dce8458
#
_cell.length_a   1.000
_cell.length_b   1.000
_cell.length_c   1.000
_cell.angle_alpha   90.00
_cell.angle_beta   90.00
_cell.angle_gamma   90.00
#
_symmetry.space_group_name_H-M   'P 1'
#
loop_
_entity.id
_entity.type
_entity.pdbx_description
1 polymer ?
#
loop_
_entity_poly.entity_id
_entity_poly.type
_entity_poly.pdbx_seq_one_letter_code
_entity_poly.pdbx_strand_id
1 'polypeptide(L)'
;YVILDDTHGMYLAVNYLIKLGHKNIAGIFKADDMQGINRHHGYVKALSEAGIPYDSSKVIWFHTEDRKIKPNSEIRSFINTGISLDAIACYNDEIAFGIYQTLTELGVRVPEDISITGFDDSNLATACPVRLTTVTHPKEKLGETAAELLLELLEDPDYLNSPRKKVFIPELVIGDSCLDRNNK
;
A
#
# COMPACT_ATOMS: atom_id res chain seq x y z
N TYR A 1 -12.88 6.08 -18.67
CA TYR A 1 -12.76 5.57 -17.32
C TYR A 1 -11.88 6.47 -16.44
N VAL A 2 -12.11 6.41 -15.12
CA VAL A 2 -11.37 7.14 -14.09
C VAL A 2 -10.66 6.14 -13.20
N ILE A 3 -9.36 6.30 -13.01
CA ILE A 3 -8.55 5.41 -12.17
C ILE A 3 -7.53 6.19 -11.35
N LEU A 4 -7.06 5.58 -10.26
CA LEU A 4 -5.86 5.97 -9.53
C LEU A 4 -4.64 5.25 -10.12
N ASP A 5 -3.47 5.88 -10.10
CA ASP A 5 -2.21 5.20 -10.42
C ASP A 5 -1.70 4.42 -9.20
N ASP A 6 -2.29 3.25 -8.99
CA ASP A 6 -1.96 2.34 -7.87
C ASP A 6 -0.49 1.89 -7.91
N THR A 7 0.07 1.71 -9.13
CA THR A 7 1.47 1.34 -9.31
C THR A 7 2.40 2.45 -8.80
N HIS A 8 2.12 3.69 -9.20
CA HIS A 8 2.90 4.83 -8.72
C HIS A 8 2.74 5.04 -7.21
N GLY A 9 1.54 4.90 -6.69
CA GLY A 9 1.28 5.07 -5.25
C GLY A 9 2.08 4.09 -4.40
N MET A 10 2.07 2.80 -4.72
CA MET A 10 2.85 1.81 -3.98
C MET A 10 4.36 1.99 -4.20
N TYR A 11 4.77 2.40 -5.40
CA TYR A 11 6.16 2.79 -5.65
C TYR A 11 6.61 3.92 -4.70
N LEU A 12 5.80 4.95 -4.49
CA LEU A 12 6.12 6.04 -3.55
C LEU A 12 6.30 5.54 -2.12
N ALA A 13 5.39 4.69 -1.63
CA ALA A 13 5.45 4.13 -0.28
C ALA A 13 6.71 3.29 -0.07
N VAL A 14 7.02 2.38 -0.99
CA VAL A 14 8.19 1.49 -0.88
C VAL A 14 9.50 2.25 -1.08
N ASN A 15 9.56 3.17 -2.05
CA ASN A 15 10.73 4.01 -2.27
C ASN A 15 11.02 4.92 -1.05
N TYR A 16 9.99 5.36 -0.33
CA TYR A 16 10.17 6.07 0.92
C TYR A 16 10.83 5.20 1.99
N LEU A 17 10.38 3.96 2.19
CA LEU A 17 11.02 3.00 3.09
C LEU A 17 12.49 2.77 2.71
N ILE A 18 12.78 2.58 1.42
CA ILE A 18 14.15 2.39 0.91
C ILE A 18 15.03 3.62 1.20
N LYS A 19 14.51 4.83 0.98
CA LYS A 19 15.22 6.08 1.32
C LYS A 19 15.51 6.23 2.82
N LEU A 20 14.69 5.65 3.67
CA LEU A 20 14.92 5.56 5.12
C LEU A 20 15.88 4.43 5.52
N GLY A 21 16.49 3.74 4.56
CA GLY A 21 17.50 2.70 4.81
C GLY A 21 16.95 1.29 5.01
N HIS A 22 15.66 1.05 4.76
CA HIS A 22 15.08 -0.29 4.84
C HIS A 22 15.50 -1.16 3.65
N LYS A 23 15.83 -2.43 3.92
CA LYS A 23 16.29 -3.40 2.91
C LYS A 23 15.51 -4.71 2.93
N ASN A 24 14.89 -5.05 4.05
CA ASN A 24 14.12 -6.28 4.24
C ASN A 24 12.63 -5.96 4.33
N ILE A 25 12.05 -5.56 3.19
CA ILE A 25 10.69 -5.07 3.10
C ILE A 25 9.77 -6.20 2.68
N ALA A 26 8.78 -6.56 3.53
CA ALA A 26 7.70 -7.44 3.12
C ALA A 26 6.60 -6.66 2.38
N GLY A 27 5.90 -7.33 1.46
CA GLY A 27 4.76 -6.78 0.75
C GLY A 27 3.49 -7.58 1.02
N ILE A 28 2.35 -6.92 1.25
CA ILE A 28 1.05 -7.58 1.45
C ILE A 28 0.08 -7.05 0.40
N PHE A 29 -0.41 -7.93 -0.49
CA PHE A 29 -1.23 -7.54 -1.64
C PHE A 29 -2.47 -8.40 -1.78
N LYS A 30 -3.52 -7.81 -2.36
CA LYS A 30 -4.75 -8.50 -2.66
C LYS A 30 -4.65 -9.19 -4.03
N ALA A 31 -5.03 -10.47 -4.09
CA ALA A 31 -4.85 -11.30 -5.29
C ALA A 31 -6.03 -11.22 -6.27
N ASP A 32 -7.21 -10.85 -5.78
CA ASP A 32 -8.47 -10.91 -6.51
C ASP A 32 -8.97 -9.54 -6.98
N ASP A 33 -8.09 -8.53 -7.10
CA ASP A 33 -8.39 -7.27 -7.77
C ASP A 33 -7.17 -6.68 -8.52
N MET A 34 -7.45 -5.80 -9.47
CA MET A 34 -6.40 -5.14 -10.26
C MET A 34 -5.58 -4.14 -9.43
N GLN A 35 -6.14 -3.57 -8.39
CA GLN A 35 -5.43 -2.65 -7.50
C GLN A 35 -4.30 -3.38 -6.78
N GLY A 36 -4.55 -4.58 -6.27
CA GLY A 36 -3.53 -5.39 -5.61
C GLY A 36 -2.39 -5.78 -6.54
N ILE A 37 -2.70 -6.16 -7.78
CA ILE A 37 -1.70 -6.46 -8.82
C ILE A 37 -0.88 -5.21 -9.16
N ASN A 38 -1.53 -4.06 -9.36
CA ASN A 38 -0.87 -2.81 -9.70
C ASN A 38 0.01 -2.32 -8.53
N ARG A 39 -0.46 -2.43 -7.29
CA ARG A 39 0.32 -2.10 -6.08
C ARG A 39 1.55 -3.01 -5.96
N HIS A 40 1.39 -4.31 -6.20
CA HIS A 40 2.53 -5.23 -6.26
C HIS A 40 3.54 -4.84 -7.35
N HIS A 41 3.11 -4.41 -8.54
CA HIS A 41 4.03 -3.91 -9.57
C HIS A 41 4.81 -2.69 -9.08
N GLY A 42 4.19 -1.78 -8.35
CA GLY A 42 4.86 -0.62 -7.74
C GLY A 42 5.92 -1.01 -6.72
N TYR A 43 5.62 -2.01 -5.88
CA TYR A 43 6.56 -2.59 -4.92
C TYR A 43 7.78 -3.20 -5.63
N VAL A 44 7.55 -4.07 -6.61
CA VAL A 44 8.63 -4.70 -7.38
C VAL A 44 9.50 -3.66 -8.10
N LYS A 45 8.87 -2.64 -8.69
CA LYS A 45 9.56 -1.55 -9.36
C LYS A 45 10.51 -0.80 -8.41
N ALA A 46 10.03 -0.43 -7.22
CA ALA A 46 10.83 0.29 -6.23
C ALA A 46 12.04 -0.52 -5.77
N LEU A 47 11.85 -1.83 -5.46
CA LEU A 47 12.96 -2.73 -5.11
C LEU A 47 13.98 -2.84 -6.24
N SER A 48 13.52 -3.05 -7.48
CA SER A 48 14.37 -3.20 -8.65
C SER A 48 15.25 -1.98 -8.92
N GLU A 49 14.65 -0.78 -8.85
CA GLU A 49 15.39 0.49 -9.06
C GLU A 49 16.43 0.75 -7.96
N ALA A 50 16.18 0.24 -6.76
CA ALA A 50 17.13 0.34 -5.64
C ALA A 50 18.18 -0.79 -5.62
N GLY A 51 18.14 -1.75 -6.55
CA GLY A 51 19.01 -2.91 -6.57
C GLY A 51 18.75 -3.91 -5.43
N ILE A 52 17.57 -3.87 -4.80
CA ILE A 52 17.14 -4.83 -3.78
C ILE A 52 16.52 -6.05 -4.48
N PRO A 53 17.05 -7.27 -4.29
CA PRO A 53 16.49 -8.47 -4.92
C PRO A 53 15.04 -8.71 -4.49
N TYR A 54 14.17 -8.99 -5.45
CA TYR A 54 12.81 -9.44 -5.16
C TYR A 54 12.83 -10.83 -4.54
N ASP A 55 12.16 -10.98 -3.40
CA ASP A 55 12.04 -12.23 -2.66
C ASP A 55 10.55 -12.57 -2.47
N SER A 56 10.05 -13.53 -3.25
CA SER A 56 8.64 -13.96 -3.19
C SER A 56 8.24 -14.53 -1.83
N SER A 57 9.20 -15.03 -1.03
CA SER A 57 8.92 -15.54 0.32
C SER A 57 8.54 -14.42 1.32
N LYS A 58 8.80 -13.16 0.98
CA LYS A 58 8.41 -11.97 1.75
C LYS A 58 7.13 -11.32 1.22
N VAL A 59 6.44 -11.95 0.25
CA VAL A 59 5.21 -11.41 -0.34
C VAL A 59 4.01 -12.24 0.08
N ILE A 60 3.07 -11.59 0.74
CA ILE A 60 1.82 -12.19 1.20
C ILE A 60 0.70 -11.80 0.23
N TRP A 61 0.05 -12.81 -0.35
CA TRP A 61 -1.15 -12.64 -1.15
C TRP A 61 -2.38 -13.07 -0.36
N PHE A 62 -3.40 -12.21 -0.29
CA PHE A 62 -4.68 -12.51 0.34
C PHE A 62 -5.84 -12.29 -0.63
N HIS A 63 -7.01 -12.86 -0.32
CA HIS A 63 -8.25 -12.68 -1.04
C HIS A 63 -9.26 -11.91 -0.18
N THR A 64 -10.35 -11.46 -0.79
CA THR A 64 -11.42 -10.73 -0.08
C THR A 64 -11.94 -11.50 1.14
N GLU A 65 -12.06 -12.83 1.04
CA GLU A 65 -12.63 -13.68 2.09
C GLU A 65 -11.70 -13.81 3.30
N ASP A 66 -10.39 -13.85 3.08
CA ASP A 66 -9.39 -14.11 4.12
C ASP A 66 -8.63 -12.87 4.60
N ARG A 67 -9.01 -11.66 4.12
CA ARG A 67 -8.31 -10.39 4.37
C ARG A 67 -8.07 -10.08 5.86
N LYS A 68 -8.96 -10.52 6.74
CA LYS A 68 -8.84 -10.28 8.20
C LYS A 68 -7.96 -11.32 8.91
N ILE A 69 -7.69 -12.44 8.29
CA ILE A 69 -7.02 -13.59 8.91
C ILE A 69 -5.63 -13.80 8.33
N LYS A 70 -5.55 -13.99 7.02
CA LYS A 70 -4.33 -14.42 6.34
C LYS A 70 -3.15 -13.45 6.49
N PRO A 71 -3.28 -12.13 6.24
CA PRO A 71 -2.17 -11.20 6.44
C PRO A 71 -1.58 -11.28 7.83
N ASN A 72 -2.43 -11.31 8.86
CA ASN A 72 -2.03 -11.36 10.26
C ASN A 72 -1.35 -12.68 10.62
N SER A 73 -1.89 -13.83 10.15
CA SER A 73 -1.32 -15.15 10.42
C SER A 73 0.05 -15.33 9.74
N GLU A 74 0.23 -14.85 8.53
CA GLU A 74 1.50 -14.91 7.81
C GLU A 74 2.57 -14.03 8.47
N ILE A 75 2.23 -12.80 8.88
CA ILE A 75 3.17 -11.95 9.63
C ILE A 75 3.56 -12.57 10.96
N ARG A 76 2.62 -13.19 11.70
CA ARG A 76 2.96 -13.97 12.91
C ARG A 76 3.96 -15.08 12.59
N SER A 77 3.75 -15.81 11.49
CA SER A 77 4.67 -16.84 11.02
C SER A 77 6.05 -16.28 10.72
N PHE A 78 6.14 -15.15 10.00
CA PHE A 78 7.41 -14.49 9.68
C PHE A 78 8.20 -14.13 10.95
N ILE A 79 7.53 -13.51 11.91
CA ILE A 79 8.18 -13.13 13.19
C ILE A 79 8.64 -14.37 13.97
N ASN A 80 7.79 -15.40 14.07
CA ASN A 80 8.10 -16.62 14.82
C ASN A 80 9.20 -17.48 14.19
N THR A 81 9.31 -17.47 12.87
CA THR A 81 10.36 -18.19 12.11
C THR A 81 11.66 -17.41 11.97
N GLY A 82 11.70 -16.16 12.44
CA GLY A 82 12.90 -15.32 12.39
C GLY A 82 13.24 -14.81 11.00
N ILE A 83 12.26 -14.70 10.08
CA ILE A 83 12.46 -14.04 8.81
C ILE A 83 12.86 -12.59 9.08
N SER A 84 14.01 -12.18 8.54
CA SER A 84 14.51 -10.83 8.72
C SER A 84 13.60 -9.83 7.99
N LEU A 85 12.88 -9.02 8.76
CA LEU A 85 12.05 -7.92 8.26
C LEU A 85 12.44 -6.63 8.98
N ASP A 86 12.46 -5.53 8.24
CA ASP A 86 12.66 -4.19 8.79
C ASP A 86 11.54 -3.21 8.39
N ALA A 87 10.71 -3.59 7.40
CA ALA A 87 9.51 -2.85 7.03
C ALA A 87 8.46 -3.75 6.37
N ILE A 88 7.20 -3.27 6.36
CA ILE A 88 6.07 -3.92 5.72
C ILE A 88 5.29 -2.87 4.91
N ALA A 89 5.17 -3.10 3.59
CA ALA A 89 4.33 -2.33 2.70
C ALA A 89 2.97 -3.03 2.58
N CYS A 90 1.91 -2.41 3.12
CA CYS A 90 0.58 -2.98 3.17
C CYS A 90 -0.28 -2.51 1.99
N TYR A 91 -1.15 -3.41 1.49
CA TYR A 91 -2.12 -3.12 0.44
C TYR A 91 -2.91 -1.85 0.74
N ASN A 92 -3.43 -1.70 1.96
CA ASN A 92 -4.14 -0.49 2.38
C ASN A 92 -4.02 -0.26 3.90
N ASP A 93 -4.66 0.80 4.41
CA ASP A 93 -4.62 1.18 5.82
C ASP A 93 -5.37 0.18 6.73
N GLU A 94 -6.42 -0.50 6.22
CA GLU A 94 -7.11 -1.56 6.99
C GLU A 94 -6.15 -2.71 7.30
N ILE A 95 -5.40 -3.15 6.29
CA ILE A 95 -4.39 -4.19 6.46
C ILE A 95 -3.25 -3.68 7.35
N ALA A 96 -2.76 -2.46 7.12
CA ALA A 96 -1.68 -1.87 7.93
C ALA A 96 -2.05 -1.77 9.41
N PHE A 97 -3.28 -1.36 9.72
CA PHE A 97 -3.79 -1.32 11.10
C PHE A 97 -3.85 -2.71 11.75
N GLY A 98 -4.35 -3.72 11.03
CA GLY A 98 -4.37 -5.11 11.51
C GLY A 98 -2.96 -5.65 11.77
N ILE A 99 -1.99 -5.34 10.89
CA ILE A 99 -0.58 -5.71 11.08
C ILE A 99 0.03 -4.98 12.28
N TYR A 100 -0.25 -3.69 12.46
CA TYR A 100 0.17 -2.95 13.65
C TYR A 100 -0.29 -3.65 14.95
N GLN A 101 -1.57 -4.04 15.02
CA GLN A 101 -2.11 -4.76 16.18
C GLN A 101 -1.39 -6.10 16.39
N THR A 102 -1.19 -6.86 15.32
CA THR A 102 -0.50 -8.15 15.36
C THR A 102 0.95 -8.01 15.87
N LEU A 103 1.70 -7.02 15.38
CA LEU A 103 3.07 -6.77 15.85
C LEU A 103 3.08 -6.35 17.32
N THR A 104 2.15 -5.49 17.73
CA THR A 104 2.01 -5.07 19.14
C THR A 104 1.76 -6.27 20.08
N GLU A 105 0.87 -7.19 19.69
CA GLU A 105 0.60 -8.43 20.45
C GLU A 105 1.83 -9.36 20.55
N LEU A 106 2.72 -9.31 19.56
CA LEU A 106 3.98 -10.05 19.55
C LEU A 106 5.13 -9.32 20.26
N GLY A 107 4.89 -8.14 20.82
CA GLY A 107 5.90 -7.32 21.46
C GLY A 107 6.88 -6.64 20.50
N VAL A 108 6.55 -6.58 19.21
CA VAL A 108 7.34 -5.91 18.17
C VAL A 108 6.88 -4.45 18.08
N ARG A 109 7.82 -3.53 18.21
CA ARG A 109 7.54 -2.09 18.24
C ARG A 109 7.49 -1.51 16.82
N VAL A 110 6.50 -0.66 16.58
CA VAL A 110 6.36 0.12 15.35
C VAL A 110 6.53 1.61 15.72
N PRO A 111 7.49 2.33 15.11
CA PRO A 111 8.36 1.95 13.99
C PRO A 111 9.74 1.40 14.40
N GLU A 112 10.08 1.27 15.69
CA GLU A 112 11.44 1.03 16.17
C GLU A 112 12.04 -0.29 15.66
N ASP A 113 11.26 -1.36 15.66
CA ASP A 113 11.69 -2.68 15.21
C ASP A 113 11.28 -2.92 13.74
N ILE A 114 10.04 -2.60 13.38
CA ILE A 114 9.50 -2.74 12.01
C ILE A 114 8.70 -1.48 11.64
N SER A 115 9.01 -0.89 10.49
CA SER A 115 8.23 0.20 9.90
C SER A 115 7.04 -0.33 9.10
N ILE A 116 5.94 0.44 9.02
CA ILE A 116 4.74 0.06 8.26
C ILE A 116 4.32 1.21 7.36
N THR A 117 3.95 0.90 6.11
CA THR A 117 3.23 1.83 5.24
C THR A 117 1.85 1.27 4.88
N GLY A 118 0.86 2.16 4.80
CA GLY A 118 -0.48 1.88 4.31
C GLY A 118 -0.73 2.44 2.92
N PHE A 119 -2.01 2.49 2.55
CA PHE A 119 -2.53 3.09 1.33
C PHE A 119 -4.00 3.49 1.57
N ASP A 120 -4.53 4.49 0.89
CA ASP A 120 -5.89 5.05 0.89
C ASP A 120 -6.07 6.34 1.70
N ASP A 121 -5.13 6.73 2.56
CA ASP A 121 -5.24 7.88 3.49
C ASP A 121 -6.61 7.92 4.19
N SER A 122 -6.98 6.77 4.73
CA SER A 122 -8.27 6.56 5.37
C SER A 122 -8.26 7.04 6.83
N ASN A 123 -9.44 7.12 7.46
CA ASN A 123 -9.54 7.42 8.88
C ASN A 123 -8.75 6.44 9.77
N LEU A 124 -8.47 5.23 9.30
CA LEU A 124 -7.67 4.24 10.03
C LEU A 124 -6.20 4.67 10.12
N ALA A 125 -5.68 5.41 9.14
CA ALA A 125 -4.31 5.91 9.19
C ALA A 125 -4.07 6.86 10.37
N THR A 126 -5.07 7.65 10.73
CA THR A 126 -5.01 8.57 11.89
C THR A 126 -5.52 7.94 13.19
N ALA A 127 -6.40 6.94 13.11
CA ALA A 127 -6.93 6.22 14.28
C ALA A 127 -5.93 5.20 14.84
N CYS A 128 -4.91 4.81 14.06
CA CYS A 128 -3.82 3.96 14.53
C CYS A 128 -3.04 4.70 15.63
N PRO A 129 -2.68 4.04 16.77
CA PRO A 129 -1.89 4.66 17.85
C PRO A 129 -0.57 5.28 17.39
N VAL A 130 0.04 4.71 16.35
CA VAL A 130 1.13 5.31 15.57
C VAL A 130 0.56 5.74 14.23
N ARG A 131 0.50 7.05 13.94
CA ARG A 131 -0.04 7.56 12.68
C ARG A 131 0.65 6.90 11.49
N LEU A 132 -0.13 6.25 10.61
CA LEU A 132 0.45 5.54 9.47
C LEU A 132 1.00 6.52 8.41
N THR A 133 2.17 6.19 7.89
CA THR A 133 2.61 6.69 6.58
C THR A 133 1.79 5.96 5.53
N THR A 134 1.12 6.71 4.66
CA THR A 134 0.13 6.16 3.72
C THR A 134 0.16 6.90 2.38
N VAL A 135 -0.68 6.48 1.44
CA VAL A 135 -0.79 7.06 0.10
C VAL A 135 -2.20 7.55 -0.11
N THR A 136 -2.35 8.75 -0.68
CA THR A 136 -3.68 9.35 -0.90
C THR A 136 -4.54 8.56 -1.89
N HIS A 137 -5.85 8.51 -1.61
CA HIS A 137 -6.86 7.98 -2.52
C HIS A 137 -8.04 8.96 -2.56
N PRO A 138 -8.07 9.92 -3.48
CA PRO A 138 -9.06 11.00 -3.49
C PRO A 138 -10.41 10.50 -4.02
N LYS A 139 -11.11 9.67 -3.21
CA LYS A 139 -12.34 8.93 -3.55
C LYS A 139 -13.47 9.85 -4.02
N GLU A 140 -13.64 10.99 -3.38
CA GLU A 140 -14.66 11.99 -3.76
C GLU A 140 -14.39 12.54 -5.16
N LYS A 141 -13.17 13.01 -5.42
CA LYS A 141 -12.76 13.51 -6.74
C LYS A 141 -12.88 12.47 -7.85
N LEU A 142 -12.51 11.22 -7.54
CA LEU A 142 -12.67 10.11 -8.49
C LEU A 142 -14.16 9.90 -8.83
N GLY A 143 -15.04 9.93 -7.81
CA GLY A 143 -16.49 9.79 -7.98
C GLY A 143 -17.09 10.95 -8.77
N GLU A 144 -16.75 12.20 -8.44
CA GLU A 144 -17.18 13.41 -9.15
C GLU A 144 -16.77 13.35 -10.62
N THR A 145 -15.48 13.09 -10.89
CA THR A 145 -14.97 12.99 -12.27
C THR A 145 -15.62 11.85 -13.05
N ALA A 146 -15.92 10.73 -12.41
CA ALA A 146 -16.61 9.63 -13.06
C ALA A 146 -18.05 10.00 -13.42
N ALA A 147 -18.76 10.73 -12.55
CA ALA A 147 -20.10 11.23 -12.81
C ALA A 147 -20.11 12.27 -13.95
N GLU A 148 -19.17 13.21 -13.96
CA GLU A 148 -19.01 14.20 -15.04
C GLU A 148 -18.79 13.51 -16.38
N LEU A 149 -17.86 12.55 -16.48
CA LEU A 149 -17.62 11.81 -17.71
C LEU A 149 -18.83 10.98 -18.17
N LEU A 150 -19.65 10.48 -17.22
CA LEU A 150 -20.90 9.78 -17.55
C LEU A 150 -21.93 10.73 -18.15
N LEU A 151 -22.09 11.93 -17.58
CA LEU A 151 -23.02 12.96 -18.10
C LEU A 151 -22.60 13.42 -19.50
N GLU A 152 -21.30 13.69 -19.71
CA GLU A 152 -20.75 14.02 -21.04
C GLU A 152 -21.05 12.91 -22.07
N LEU A 153 -20.95 11.64 -21.67
CA LEU A 153 -21.25 10.49 -22.53
C LEU A 153 -22.74 10.41 -22.93
N LEU A 154 -23.63 10.78 -22.00
CA LEU A 154 -25.06 10.77 -22.26
C LEU A 154 -25.52 11.91 -23.18
N GLU A 155 -24.81 13.04 -23.17
CA GLU A 155 -25.11 14.22 -23.99
C GLU A 155 -24.54 14.13 -25.42
N ASP A 156 -23.41 13.40 -25.60
CA ASP A 156 -22.72 13.26 -26.88
C ASP A 156 -22.58 11.77 -27.29
N PRO A 157 -23.46 11.25 -28.17
CA PRO A 157 -23.37 9.88 -28.63
C PRO A 157 -22.07 9.52 -29.36
N ASP A 158 -21.38 10.51 -29.95
CA ASP A 158 -20.09 10.30 -30.62
C ASP A 158 -18.93 10.15 -29.63
N TYR A 159 -19.16 10.40 -28.34
CA TYR A 159 -18.21 10.23 -27.26
C TYR A 159 -17.63 8.80 -27.17
N LEU A 160 -18.39 7.77 -27.55
CA LEU A 160 -17.95 6.38 -27.60
C LEU A 160 -16.77 6.14 -28.56
N ASN A 161 -16.60 7.01 -29.56
CA ASN A 161 -15.54 6.93 -30.56
C ASN A 161 -14.21 7.56 -30.08
N SER A 162 -14.23 8.26 -28.94
CA SER A 162 -13.07 8.90 -28.33
C SER A 162 -13.00 8.60 -26.82
N PRO A 163 -12.65 7.36 -26.40
CA PRO A 163 -12.66 6.98 -25.00
C PRO A 163 -11.71 7.85 -24.18
N ARG A 164 -12.24 8.54 -23.17
CA ARG A 164 -11.45 9.39 -22.26
C ARG A 164 -10.96 8.60 -21.05
N LYS A 165 -9.69 8.79 -20.76
CA LYS A 165 -9.03 8.24 -19.57
C LYS A 165 -8.61 9.39 -18.67
N LYS A 166 -9.06 9.34 -17.41
CA LYS A 166 -8.56 10.22 -16.34
C LYS A 166 -7.79 9.38 -15.33
N VAL A 167 -6.52 9.74 -15.13
CA VAL A 167 -5.64 9.07 -14.14
C VAL A 167 -5.33 10.08 -13.06
N PHE A 168 -5.66 9.74 -11.83
CA PHE A 168 -5.26 10.49 -10.64
C PHE A 168 -3.90 9.98 -10.16
N ILE A 169 -2.98 10.92 -9.94
CA ILE A 169 -1.67 10.60 -9.39
C ILE A 169 -1.75 10.75 -7.88
N PRO A 170 -1.49 9.68 -7.12
CA PRO A 170 -1.50 9.74 -5.67
C PRO A 170 -0.25 10.40 -5.11
N GLU A 171 -0.34 10.84 -3.86
CA GLU A 171 0.75 11.45 -3.10
C GLU A 171 1.03 10.64 -1.82
N LEU A 172 2.28 10.69 -1.35
CA LEU A 172 2.66 10.09 -0.08
C LEU A 172 2.31 11.04 1.07
N VAL A 173 1.61 10.52 2.08
CA VAL A 173 1.31 11.20 3.33
C VAL A 173 2.19 10.61 4.42
N ILE A 174 3.16 11.39 4.92
CA ILE A 174 4.10 10.93 5.94
C ILE A 174 3.43 10.98 7.30
N GLY A 175 3.50 9.86 8.02
CA GLY A 175 3.11 9.69 9.42
C GLY A 175 4.33 9.31 10.28
N ASP A 176 4.04 8.65 11.40
CA ASP A 176 5.04 8.30 12.42
C ASP A 176 5.42 6.81 12.37
N SER A 177 4.82 6.02 11.47
CA SER A 177 4.98 4.57 11.39
C SER A 177 6.24 4.09 10.66
N CYS A 178 7.14 5.00 10.27
CA CYS A 178 8.39 4.69 9.58
C CYS A 178 9.58 5.35 10.27
N LEU A 179 10.63 4.56 10.56
CA LEU A 179 11.85 5.00 11.21
C LEU A 179 12.97 5.20 10.19
N ASP A 180 13.69 6.33 10.29
CA ASP A 180 14.95 6.52 9.56
C ASP A 180 16.07 5.64 10.14
N ARG A 181 16.59 4.73 9.34
CA ARG A 181 17.67 3.78 9.70
C ARG A 181 19.03 4.17 9.18
N ASN A 182 19.16 5.28 8.44
CA ASN A 182 20.44 5.72 7.87
C ASN A 182 21.41 6.23 8.95
N ASN A 183 20.90 6.58 10.12
CA ASN A 183 21.68 7.17 11.22
C ASN A 183 21.94 6.18 12.38
N LYS A 184 21.82 4.86 12.14
CA LYS A 184 22.14 3.82 13.14
C LYS A 184 23.48 3.16 12.87
#